data_7c3c4ff26cd8d60ccacf5f3ed69bbfb3
#
_entry.id   7c3c4ff26cd8d60ccacf5f3ed69bbfb3
#
_cell.length_a   1.000
_cell.length_b   1.000
_cell.length_c   1.000
_cell.angle_alpha   90.00
_cell.angle_beta   90.00
_cell.angle_gamma   90.00
#
_symmetry.space_group_name_H-M   'P 1'
#
loop_
_entity.id
_entity.type
_entity.pdbx_description
1 polymer ?
#
loop_
_entity_poly.entity_id
_entity_poly.type
_entity_poly.pdbx_seq_one_letter_code
_entity_poly.pdbx_strand_id
1 'polypeptide(L)'
;LRSYPYVRCCLCSYQFPIPDSRFPMDKVFIEGLDIDALIGIYDWERRIRQTLRFDLEMGFDNRIPAASDDIADTLNYKAVSKRLIEFVQASDFGLVETLAERCAALVLDEFGVHWLRLKLSKPGAVRGAQAVGVIIERERAA
;
A
#
# COMPACT_ATOMS: atom_id res chain seq x y z
N LEU A 1 -34.68 4.19 -10.95
CA LEU A 1 -34.33 5.19 -9.93
C LEU A 1 -33.73 4.45 -8.73
N ARG A 2 -32.40 4.43 -8.61
CA ARG A 2 -31.72 3.85 -7.45
C ARG A 2 -31.59 4.93 -6.38
N SER A 3 -32.21 4.72 -5.23
CA SER A 3 -32.05 5.57 -4.06
C SER A 3 -30.67 5.35 -3.44
N TYR A 4 -29.90 6.42 -3.32
CA TYR A 4 -28.61 6.40 -2.61
C TYR A 4 -28.86 6.58 -1.10
N PRO A 5 -28.16 5.84 -0.25
CA PRO A 5 -28.22 6.08 1.19
C PRO A 5 -27.45 7.37 1.55
N TYR A 6 -28.04 8.19 2.40
CA TYR A 6 -27.45 9.43 2.91
C TYR A 6 -27.20 9.33 4.41
N VAL A 7 -26.10 9.90 4.89
CA VAL A 7 -25.86 10.09 6.33
C VAL A 7 -26.29 11.50 6.72
N ARG A 8 -27.14 11.63 7.75
CA ARG A 8 -27.53 12.92 8.32
C ARG A 8 -26.46 13.44 9.27
N CYS A 9 -25.95 14.63 9.01
CA CYS A 9 -25.21 15.38 9.98
C CYS A 9 -26.19 16.19 10.86
N CYS A 10 -26.09 16.06 12.19
CA CYS A 10 -27.02 16.69 13.14
C CYS A 10 -26.95 18.23 13.20
N LEU A 11 -26.05 18.87 12.48
CA LEU A 11 -25.82 20.34 12.56
C LEU A 11 -25.90 21.07 11.22
N CYS A 12 -26.07 20.39 10.12
CA CYS A 12 -26.25 21.01 8.80
C CYS A 12 -27.31 20.30 8.00
N SER A 13 -28.18 21.05 7.33
CA SER A 13 -29.19 20.51 6.40
C SER A 13 -28.57 19.92 5.12
N TYR A 14 -27.25 19.72 5.08
CA TYR A 14 -26.55 19.10 3.96
C TYR A 14 -26.41 17.60 4.16
N GLN A 15 -26.97 16.86 3.24
CA GLN A 15 -26.77 15.42 3.12
C GLN A 15 -25.56 15.17 2.23
N PHE A 16 -24.45 14.65 2.82
CA PHE A 16 -23.33 14.15 2.05
C PHE A 16 -23.64 12.72 1.59
N PRO A 17 -23.46 12.39 0.30
CA PRO A 17 -23.53 11.00 -0.13
C PRO A 17 -22.45 10.19 0.59
N ILE A 18 -22.81 9.02 1.13
CA ILE A 18 -21.85 8.05 1.60
C ILE A 18 -21.00 7.69 0.38
N PRO A 19 -19.68 7.84 0.42
CA PRO A 19 -18.84 7.42 -0.69
C PRO A 19 -19.08 5.92 -0.92
N ASP A 20 -19.67 5.60 -2.08
CA ASP A 20 -19.76 4.22 -2.54
C ASP A 20 -18.32 3.73 -2.72
N SER A 21 -17.99 2.60 -2.07
CA SER A 21 -16.67 1.96 -2.17
C SER A 21 -16.25 1.63 -3.61
N ARG A 22 -17.14 1.82 -4.58
CA ARG A 22 -16.92 1.65 -6.02
C ARG A 22 -16.48 2.93 -6.73
N PHE A 23 -16.49 4.11 -6.08
CA PHE A 23 -15.97 5.34 -6.68
C PHE A 23 -14.45 5.42 -6.53
N PRO A 24 -13.76 5.95 -7.57
CA PRO A 24 -12.32 6.15 -7.47
C PRO A 24 -12.00 7.06 -6.28
N MET A 25 -11.33 6.50 -5.29
CA MET A 25 -10.79 7.23 -4.15
C MET A 25 -9.50 7.93 -4.57
N ASP A 26 -9.23 9.10 -3.99
CA ASP A 26 -7.90 9.69 -4.10
C ASP A 26 -6.85 8.73 -3.56
N LYS A 27 -5.67 8.80 -4.13
CA LYS A 27 -4.57 7.92 -3.76
C LYS A 27 -3.31 8.71 -3.49
N VAL A 28 -2.59 8.28 -2.48
CA VAL A 28 -1.19 8.61 -2.29
C VAL A 28 -0.38 7.40 -2.79
N PHE A 29 0.66 7.62 -3.57
CA PHE A 29 1.42 6.53 -4.13
C PHE A 29 2.92 6.64 -3.83
N ILE A 30 3.57 5.49 -3.82
CA ILE A 30 5.02 5.32 -3.82
C ILE A 30 5.34 4.47 -5.03
N GLU A 31 6.22 4.94 -5.89
CA GLU A 31 6.59 4.25 -7.12
C GLU A 31 8.10 3.97 -7.15
N GLY A 32 8.45 2.72 -7.50
CA GLY A 32 9.83 2.34 -7.73
C GLY A 32 10.70 2.32 -6.46
N LEU A 33 10.13 1.99 -5.30
CA LEU A 33 10.89 1.85 -4.06
C LEU A 33 11.69 0.54 -4.10
N ASP A 34 13.00 0.63 -4.30
CA ASP A 34 13.90 -0.51 -4.34
C ASP A 34 14.44 -0.82 -2.93
N ILE A 35 14.29 -2.05 -2.50
CA ILE A 35 14.74 -2.53 -1.19
C ILE A 35 15.47 -3.85 -1.37
N ASP A 36 16.67 -3.96 -0.80
CA ASP A 36 17.42 -5.19 -0.79
C ASP A 36 16.91 -6.12 0.32
N ALA A 37 16.55 -7.34 -0.06
CA ALA A 37 15.93 -8.31 0.84
C ALA A 37 16.51 -9.71 0.66
N LEU A 38 16.42 -10.49 1.71
CA LEU A 38 16.65 -11.93 1.66
C LEU A 38 15.32 -12.59 1.27
N ILE A 39 15.23 -13.10 0.04
CA ILE A 39 14.01 -13.65 -0.53
C ILE A 39 14.34 -14.82 -1.46
N GLY A 40 13.51 -15.85 -1.47
CA GLY A 40 13.65 -17.00 -2.35
C GLY A 40 13.66 -18.33 -1.59
N ILE A 41 13.43 -19.41 -2.33
CA ILE A 41 13.31 -20.77 -1.79
C ILE A 41 14.57 -21.61 -2.05
N TYR A 42 15.40 -21.20 -2.98
CA TYR A 42 16.62 -21.93 -3.31
C TYR A 42 17.75 -21.62 -2.33
N ASP A 43 18.63 -22.58 -2.09
CA ASP A 43 19.75 -22.42 -1.14
C ASP A 43 20.66 -21.24 -1.46
N TRP A 44 20.93 -20.98 -2.73
CA TRP A 44 21.73 -19.83 -3.16
C TRP A 44 21.02 -18.51 -2.91
N GLU A 45 19.70 -18.46 -3.04
CA GLU A 45 18.89 -17.27 -2.74
C GLU A 45 18.91 -16.91 -1.25
N ARG A 46 19.05 -17.93 -0.38
CA ARG A 46 19.15 -17.74 1.06
C ARG A 46 20.49 -17.15 1.53
N ARG A 47 21.44 -17.03 0.63
CA ARG A 47 22.81 -16.54 0.92
C ARG A 47 23.09 -15.16 0.36
N ILE A 48 22.21 -14.61 -0.44
CA ILE A 48 22.36 -13.31 -1.08
C ILE A 48 21.16 -12.41 -0.82
N ARG A 49 21.39 -11.12 -0.91
CA ARG A 49 20.31 -10.14 -0.95
C ARG A 49 19.96 -9.84 -2.39
N GLN A 50 18.67 -9.71 -2.67
CA GLN A 50 18.15 -9.37 -3.98
C GLN A 50 17.33 -8.08 -3.87
N THR A 51 17.42 -7.22 -4.87
CA THR A 51 16.64 -6.00 -4.93
C THR A 51 15.21 -6.33 -5.33
N LEU A 52 14.26 -5.92 -4.51
CA LEU A 52 12.83 -5.97 -4.77
C LEU A 52 12.31 -4.57 -5.00
N ARG A 53 11.39 -4.42 -5.92
CA ARG A 53 10.75 -3.13 -6.22
C ARG A 53 9.32 -3.11 -5.75
N PHE A 54 8.98 -2.09 -4.98
CA PHE A 54 7.67 -1.87 -4.42
C PHE A 54 7.00 -0.67 -5.07
N ASP A 55 5.79 -0.85 -5.54
CA ASP A 55 4.89 0.20 -5.98
C ASP A 55 3.62 0.09 -5.15
N LEU A 56 3.26 1.17 -4.47
CA LEU A 56 2.10 1.21 -3.59
C LEU A 56 1.16 2.34 -4.02
N GLU A 57 -0.12 2.03 -4.03
CA GLU A 57 -1.20 3.02 -4.09
C GLU A 57 -2.02 2.87 -2.82
N MET A 58 -2.17 3.96 -2.08
CA MET A 58 -2.85 3.99 -0.77
C MET A 58 -4.05 4.92 -0.85
N GLY A 59 -5.23 4.41 -0.57
CA GLY A 59 -6.45 5.20 -0.54
C GLY A 59 -6.43 6.21 0.60
N PHE A 60 -6.57 7.50 0.26
CA PHE A 60 -6.53 8.60 1.22
C PHE A 60 -7.32 9.80 0.69
N ASP A 61 -8.06 10.47 1.55
CA ASP A 61 -8.79 11.69 1.18
C ASP A 61 -7.86 12.90 1.20
N ASN A 62 -7.34 13.26 0.04
CA ASN A 62 -6.38 14.35 -0.10
C ASN A 62 -6.99 15.74 0.12
N ARG A 63 -8.31 15.87 0.21
CA ARG A 63 -8.99 17.14 0.49
C ARG A 63 -8.71 17.64 1.91
N ILE A 64 -8.50 16.72 2.85
CA ILE A 64 -8.20 17.06 4.26
C ILE A 64 -6.87 17.80 4.38
N PRO A 65 -5.73 17.24 3.96
CA PRO A 65 -4.46 17.96 4.02
C PRO A 65 -4.40 19.15 3.06
N ALA A 66 -5.13 19.12 1.95
CA ALA A 66 -5.21 20.25 1.02
C ALA A 66 -5.89 21.48 1.62
N ALA A 67 -6.81 21.27 2.57
CA ALA A 67 -7.50 22.38 3.26
C ALA A 67 -6.64 22.99 4.37
N SER A 68 -5.86 22.20 5.10
CA SER A 68 -5.04 22.64 6.23
C SER A 68 -3.61 23.02 5.86
N ASP A 69 -3.08 22.43 4.78
CA ASP A 69 -1.66 22.51 4.40
C ASP A 69 -0.72 22.06 5.54
N ASP A 70 -1.19 21.10 6.36
CA ASP A 70 -0.46 20.58 7.50
C ASP A 70 -0.05 19.12 7.29
N ILE A 71 1.21 18.83 7.57
CA ILE A 71 1.78 17.47 7.47
C ILE A 71 1.09 16.49 8.43
N ALA A 72 0.53 16.97 9.53
CA ALA A 72 -0.18 16.14 10.49
C ALA A 72 -1.47 15.52 9.92
N ASP A 73 -2.06 16.17 8.92
CA ASP A 73 -3.32 15.74 8.30
C ASP A 73 -3.13 14.85 7.07
N THR A 74 -1.90 14.69 6.59
CA THR A 74 -1.60 13.90 5.40
C THR A 74 -1.11 12.49 5.73
N LEU A 75 -1.25 11.59 4.76
CA LEU A 75 -0.55 10.31 4.79
C LEU A 75 0.94 10.54 4.54
N ASN A 76 1.74 10.35 5.57
CA ASN A 76 3.20 10.55 5.50
C ASN A 76 3.87 9.41 4.75
N TYR A 77 3.97 9.53 3.42
CA TYR A 77 4.60 8.53 2.56
C TYR A 77 6.08 8.31 2.88
N LYS A 78 6.77 9.30 3.43
CA LYS A 78 8.17 9.16 3.87
C LYS A 78 8.27 8.21 5.06
N ALA A 79 7.36 8.32 6.01
CA ALA A 79 7.28 7.41 7.15
C ALA A 79 6.89 5.99 6.71
N VAL A 80 5.96 5.86 5.77
CA VAL A 80 5.59 4.56 5.18
C VAL A 80 6.80 3.92 4.51
N SER A 81 7.52 4.66 3.66
CA SER A 81 8.71 4.16 2.97
C SER A 81 9.79 3.68 3.95
N LYS A 82 10.08 4.49 4.95
CA LYS A 82 11.07 4.15 5.99
C LYS A 82 10.70 2.86 6.71
N ARG A 83 9.44 2.76 7.11
CA ARG A 83 8.95 1.57 7.83
C ARG A 83 8.99 0.30 6.98
N LEU A 84 8.64 0.40 5.69
CA LEU A 84 8.74 -0.70 4.75
C LEU A 84 10.19 -1.15 4.55
N ILE A 85 11.12 -0.22 4.38
CA ILE A 85 12.55 -0.53 4.23
C ILE A 85 13.04 -1.30 5.46
N GLU A 86 12.76 -0.81 6.66
CA GLU A 86 13.16 -1.47 7.91
C GLU A 86 12.58 -2.88 8.02
N PHE A 87 11.30 -3.04 7.72
CA PHE A 87 10.61 -4.34 7.80
C PHE A 87 11.17 -5.34 6.77
N VAL A 88 11.31 -4.93 5.53
CA VAL A 88 11.75 -5.80 4.42
C VAL A 88 13.21 -6.20 4.61
N GLN A 89 14.07 -5.29 5.02
CA GLN A 89 15.49 -5.59 5.28
C GLN A 89 15.69 -6.57 6.44
N ALA A 90 14.80 -6.56 7.42
CA ALA A 90 14.83 -7.48 8.55
C ALA A 90 14.12 -8.82 8.27
N SER A 91 13.42 -8.94 7.15
CA SER A 91 12.66 -10.14 6.78
C SER A 91 13.52 -11.21 6.10
N ASP A 92 13.05 -12.46 6.14
CA ASP A 92 13.70 -13.60 5.53
C ASP A 92 12.71 -14.58 4.87
N PHE A 93 11.61 -14.06 4.35
CA PHE A 93 10.57 -14.87 3.73
C PHE A 93 11.08 -15.59 2.46
N GLY A 94 10.55 -16.78 2.23
CA GLY A 94 10.85 -17.55 1.00
C GLY A 94 10.09 -17.03 -0.22
N LEU A 95 8.86 -16.59 -0.04
CA LEU A 95 7.95 -16.24 -1.11
C LEU A 95 7.64 -14.73 -1.14
N VAL A 96 7.62 -14.16 -2.34
CA VAL A 96 7.22 -12.77 -2.56
C VAL A 96 5.76 -12.53 -2.16
N GLU A 97 4.91 -13.55 -2.32
CA GLU A 97 3.51 -13.51 -1.90
C GLU A 97 3.37 -13.28 -0.38
N THR A 98 4.14 -13.99 0.40
CA THR A 98 4.16 -13.82 1.87
C THR A 98 4.63 -12.43 2.25
N LEU A 99 5.71 -11.97 1.63
CA LEU A 99 6.24 -10.63 1.89
C LEU A 99 5.23 -9.55 1.51
N ALA A 100 4.57 -9.68 0.36
CA ALA A 100 3.55 -8.73 -0.10
C ALA A 100 2.38 -8.63 0.89
N GLU A 101 1.86 -9.76 1.38
CA GLU A 101 0.78 -9.78 2.38
C GLU A 101 1.20 -9.12 3.70
N ARG A 102 2.41 -9.40 4.17
CA ARG A 102 2.93 -8.81 5.40
C ARG A 102 3.15 -7.31 5.29
N CYS A 103 3.66 -6.85 4.14
CA CYS A 103 3.83 -5.42 3.88
C CYS A 103 2.48 -4.70 3.79
N ALA A 104 1.50 -5.31 3.12
CA ALA A 104 0.15 -4.75 3.02
C ALA A 104 -0.51 -4.62 4.39
N ALA A 105 -0.46 -5.67 5.21
CA ALA A 105 -0.99 -5.65 6.57
C ALA A 105 -0.33 -4.56 7.43
N LEU A 106 0.99 -4.44 7.36
CA LEU A 106 1.75 -3.43 8.08
C LEU A 106 1.28 -2.00 7.74
N VAL A 107 1.13 -1.69 6.45
CA VAL A 107 0.71 -0.35 6.01
C VAL A 107 -0.73 -0.06 6.42
N LEU A 108 -1.64 -1.02 6.24
CA LEU A 108 -3.04 -0.87 6.63
C LEU A 108 -3.19 -0.65 8.14
N ASP A 109 -2.44 -1.40 8.96
CA ASP A 109 -2.57 -1.37 10.41
C ASP A 109 -1.85 -0.19 11.06
N GLU A 110 -0.63 0.11 10.63
CA GLU A 110 0.21 1.14 11.29
C GLU A 110 -0.10 2.55 10.81
N PHE A 111 -0.55 2.73 9.57
CA PHE A 111 -0.77 4.06 8.98
C PHE A 111 -2.24 4.43 8.77
N GLY A 112 -3.16 3.59 9.23
CA GLY A 112 -4.59 3.88 9.15
C GLY A 112 -5.15 3.97 7.73
N VAL A 113 -4.46 3.38 6.77
CA VAL A 113 -4.91 3.31 5.38
C VAL A 113 -6.07 2.33 5.27
N HIS A 114 -7.13 2.69 4.55
CA HIS A 114 -8.30 1.84 4.41
C HIS A 114 -8.21 0.87 3.24
N TRP A 115 -7.51 1.26 2.20
CA TRP A 115 -7.32 0.48 0.98
C TRP A 115 -5.90 0.64 0.47
N LEU A 116 -5.34 -0.45 -0.02
CA LEU A 116 -3.99 -0.50 -0.54
C LEU A 116 -3.94 -1.41 -1.77
N ARG A 117 -3.29 -0.95 -2.81
CA ARG A 117 -2.79 -1.77 -3.92
C ARG A 117 -1.27 -1.80 -3.85
N LEU A 118 -0.72 -2.99 -3.75
CA LEU A 118 0.72 -3.21 -3.67
C LEU A 118 1.17 -4.08 -4.83
N LYS A 119 2.15 -3.59 -5.58
CA LYS A 119 2.87 -4.37 -6.60
C LYS A 119 4.28 -4.62 -6.09
N LEU A 120 4.62 -5.88 -5.94
CA LEU A 120 5.96 -6.32 -5.55
C LEU A 120 6.60 -7.01 -6.74
N SER A 121 7.70 -6.46 -7.21
CA SER A 121 8.43 -6.97 -8.38
C SER A 121 9.80 -7.49 -7.96
N LYS A 122 10.19 -8.61 -8.56
CA LYS A 122 11.52 -9.22 -8.43
C LYS A 122 12.22 -9.13 -9.79
N PRO A 123 13.05 -8.09 -10.02
CA PRO A 123 13.75 -7.92 -11.29
C PRO A 123 14.77 -9.03 -11.52
N GLY A 124 14.89 -9.47 -12.76
CA GLY A 124 15.90 -10.44 -13.16
C GLY A 124 15.70 -11.87 -12.68
N ALA A 125 14.57 -12.20 -12.05
CA ALA A 125 14.31 -13.54 -11.54
C ALA A 125 14.03 -14.58 -12.63
N VAL A 126 13.51 -14.14 -13.75
CA VAL A 126 13.21 -15.01 -14.91
C VAL A 126 13.92 -14.46 -16.14
N ARG A 127 14.67 -15.34 -16.81
CA ARG A 127 15.37 -14.98 -18.04
C ARG A 127 14.39 -14.56 -19.13
N GLY A 128 14.60 -13.37 -19.71
CA GLY A 128 13.76 -12.81 -20.76
C GLY A 128 12.61 -11.93 -20.25
N ALA A 129 12.31 -11.93 -18.95
CA ALA A 129 11.38 -11.00 -18.32
C ALA A 129 12.15 -9.87 -17.62
N GLN A 130 11.65 -8.65 -17.70
CA GLN A 130 12.23 -7.52 -16.93
C GLN A 130 12.05 -7.73 -15.42
N ALA A 131 10.88 -8.19 -15.04
CA ALA A 131 10.54 -8.51 -13.67
C ALA A 131 9.39 -9.49 -13.62
N VAL A 132 9.30 -10.22 -12.52
CA VAL A 132 8.13 -11.03 -12.13
C VAL A 132 7.72 -10.62 -10.75
N GLY A 133 6.49 -10.90 -10.37
CA GLY A 133 6.04 -10.54 -9.03
C GLY A 133 4.55 -10.73 -8.85
N VAL A 134 4.00 -10.04 -7.85
CA VAL A 134 2.59 -10.11 -7.48
C VAL A 134 2.00 -8.72 -7.37
N ILE A 135 0.71 -8.63 -7.65
CA ILE A 135 -0.11 -7.44 -7.39
C ILE A 135 -1.25 -7.88 -6.48
N ILE A 136 -1.38 -7.24 -5.35
CA ILE A 136 -2.47 -7.49 -4.41
C ILE A 136 -3.22 -6.20 -4.10
N GLU A 137 -4.51 -6.34 -3.86
CA GLU A 137 -5.35 -5.27 -3.32
C GLU A 137 -5.96 -5.75 -2.01
N ARG A 138 -5.84 -4.93 -0.98
CA ARG A 138 -6.34 -5.27 0.35
C ARG A 138 -7.05 -4.07 0.96
N GLU A 139 -8.08 -4.38 1.71
CA GLU A 139 -8.84 -3.40 2.49
C GLU A 139 -8.66 -3.70 3.98
N ARG A 140 -8.69 -2.64 4.78
CA ARG A 140 -8.71 -2.78 6.22
C ARG A 140 -10.04 -3.38 6.64
N ALA A 141 -10.00 -4.41 7.47
CA ALA A 141 -11.20 -4.96 8.09
C ALA A 141 -11.92 -3.87 8.90
N ALA A 142 -13.22 -3.80 8.72
CA ALA A 142 -14.08 -2.85 9.43
C ALA A 142 -14.08 -3.12 10.95
#